data_ae6532c4255223a0556979ee4cfbd5e4
#
_entry.id   ae6532c4255223a0556979ee4cfbd5e4
#
_cell.length_a   1.000
_cell.length_b   1.000
_cell.length_c   1.000
_cell.angle_alpha   90.00
_cell.angle_beta   90.00
_cell.angle_gamma   90.00
#
_symmetry.space_group_name_H-M   'P 1'
#
loop_
_entity.id
_entity.type
_entity.pdbx_description
1 polymer ?
#
loop_
_entity_poly.entity_id
_entity_poly.type
_entity_poly.pdbx_seq_one_letter_code
_entity_poly.pdbx_strand_id
1 'polypeptide(L)'
;MKINSFKKRALALLSISALLATIVSIAPATAAATDPVCDGKTPIQTCLGKTSDGAGYEMRVPSNFNGTVAIWSHGLGVSWAVPAGLLPPFPNGIPVDPRPNVTPGTVVGSTSTALANSILAGGVAVMGSGFPVQGWNLDEAVKTNVELIGIFKKTFTKTNKVVAWGYSAGGGITQALAEQHPELVDAVAIIDPVAPVTAMQKLLMDALWLFKTYFDPTMKLTGYSAGQAGDLEATADIGKMYSILASVGANMSTGKWPATASASGKALEAAGVPSRSAMLLCALLVGVPVQSTSYDNISGPEGAQKLALPLVVSPALASLENFGLALTSGLSMAREWDTKFGANWYDNTKTNFADQLSESDRVIYNAALSGNSVIDALLGVLNPANPGAPRLVGNAAAVAKASQMYSTTGKITVPTIMMTGVNDPVPAAAWIQQVSDGYTEQYAAEKAAAFKKYQSTRSYVAPKNKLSVLWLKPPKSWTKFDAAGSPIAQSYVAGNGHALFTQGQFKFMIDAAIKAANSGSVPSGGAHITAARKAGLVMDKYSSYQYLKYFNK
;
A
#
# COMPACT_ATOMS: atom_id res chain seq x y z
N MET A 1 -0.02 21.85 72.94
CA MET A 1 0.14 23.14 72.20
C MET A 1 0.25 22.91 70.71
N LYS A 2 -0.67 23.51 69.95
CA LYS A 2 -0.77 23.53 68.46
C LYS A 2 -1.17 22.25 67.75
N ILE A 3 -2.46 21.94 67.84
CA ILE A 3 -3.25 21.28 66.74
C ILE A 3 -3.95 22.45 66.08
N ASN A 4 -3.54 22.78 64.78
CA ASN A 4 -4.33 23.60 63.85
C ASN A 4 -3.53 23.83 62.57
N SER A 5 -3.50 22.85 61.66
CA SER A 5 -3.15 23.10 60.24
C SER A 5 -3.72 22.06 59.24
N PHE A 6 -4.69 21.21 59.67
CA PHE A 6 -5.25 20.16 58.77
C PHE A 6 -6.64 20.47 58.22
N LYS A 7 -7.21 21.64 58.50
CA LYS A 7 -8.60 21.98 58.04
C LYS A 7 -8.70 23.01 56.92
N LYS A 8 -7.60 23.42 56.26
CA LYS A 8 -7.66 24.39 55.14
C LYS A 8 -7.22 23.85 53.77
N ARG A 9 -7.05 22.53 53.59
CA ARG A 9 -6.75 21.92 52.29
C ARG A 9 -7.83 21.00 51.72
N ALA A 10 -8.99 20.89 52.35
CA ALA A 10 -10.11 20.03 51.92
C ALA A 10 -11.25 20.78 51.24
N LEU A 11 -11.11 22.10 50.95
CA LEU A 11 -12.18 22.88 50.30
C LEU A 11 -11.82 23.45 48.91
N ALA A 12 -10.69 23.05 48.31
CA ALA A 12 -10.24 23.51 47.00
C ALA A 12 -10.30 22.41 45.91
N LEU A 13 -10.91 21.25 46.19
CA LEU A 13 -10.98 20.11 45.28
C LEU A 13 -12.42 19.75 44.84
N LEU A 14 -13.40 20.61 45.11
CA LEU A 14 -14.81 20.34 44.78
C LEU A 14 -15.45 21.36 43.78
N SER A 15 -14.65 22.15 43.07
CA SER A 15 -15.14 23.14 42.11
C SER A 15 -14.58 22.99 40.67
N ILE A 16 -13.96 21.84 40.31
CA ILE A 16 -13.48 21.56 38.95
C ILE A 16 -14.27 20.43 38.27
N SER A 17 -15.32 19.89 38.89
CA SER A 17 -16.08 18.76 38.34
C SER A 17 -17.36 19.14 37.59
N ALA A 18 -17.57 20.39 37.24
CA ALA A 18 -18.82 20.85 36.57
C ALA A 18 -18.60 21.60 35.26
N LEU A 19 -17.43 21.45 34.60
CA LEU A 19 -17.19 22.09 33.27
C LEU A 19 -16.70 21.10 32.22
N LEU A 20 -17.10 19.82 32.31
CA LEU A 20 -16.71 18.75 31.37
C LEU A 20 -17.92 18.03 30.84
N ALA A 21 -18.94 18.75 30.42
CA ALA A 21 -20.08 18.17 29.73
C ALA A 21 -20.70 19.20 28.77
N THR A 22 -20.04 19.47 27.65
CA THR A 22 -20.61 19.80 26.34
C THR A 22 -19.45 20.06 25.37
N ILE A 23 -18.65 19.05 25.08
CA ILE A 23 -18.04 19.00 23.74
C ILE A 23 -19.16 18.46 22.86
N VAL A 24 -20.03 19.35 22.42
CA VAL A 24 -20.82 19.13 21.22
C VAL A 24 -19.81 18.83 20.12
N SER A 25 -19.78 17.60 19.63
CA SER A 25 -19.12 17.26 18.38
C SER A 25 -19.79 18.12 17.31
N ILE A 26 -19.27 19.31 17.08
CA ILE A 26 -19.58 20.08 15.89
C ILE A 26 -18.97 19.25 14.77
N ALA A 27 -19.80 18.41 14.14
CA ALA A 27 -19.45 17.88 12.83
C ALA A 27 -19.01 19.11 12.01
N PRO A 28 -17.84 19.07 11.35
CA PRO A 28 -17.43 20.19 10.53
C PRO A 28 -18.57 20.47 9.57
N ALA A 29 -19.10 21.70 9.61
CA ALA A 29 -20.09 22.14 8.65
C ALA A 29 -19.46 21.91 7.27
N THR A 30 -20.10 21.09 6.43
CA THR A 30 -19.66 20.90 5.05
C THR A 30 -19.62 22.28 4.40
N ALA A 31 -18.43 22.77 4.13
CA ALA A 31 -18.26 24.02 3.39
C ALA A 31 -18.83 23.80 1.98
N ALA A 32 -19.45 24.80 1.38
CA ALA A 32 -19.81 24.69 -0.04
C ALA A 32 -18.52 24.54 -0.88
N ALA A 33 -18.56 23.70 -1.91
CA ALA A 33 -17.47 23.64 -2.87
C ALA A 33 -17.20 25.04 -3.42
N THR A 34 -15.94 25.39 -3.58
CA THR A 34 -15.57 26.67 -4.18
C THR A 34 -15.45 26.51 -5.71
N ASP A 35 -15.99 27.45 -6.47
CA ASP A 35 -15.71 27.50 -7.91
C ASP A 35 -14.20 27.64 -8.14
N PRO A 36 -13.63 26.94 -9.14
CA PRO A 36 -12.20 26.96 -9.37
C PRO A 36 -11.70 28.36 -9.78
N VAL A 37 -10.62 28.82 -9.14
CA VAL A 37 -9.92 30.05 -9.50
C VAL A 37 -8.78 29.68 -10.45
N CYS A 38 -8.86 30.16 -11.68
CA CYS A 38 -7.91 29.84 -12.74
C CYS A 38 -6.97 31.02 -13.03
N ASP A 39 -5.68 30.75 -13.28
CA ASP A 39 -4.64 31.77 -13.48
C ASP A 39 -4.64 32.45 -14.88
N GLY A 40 -5.47 31.95 -15.81
CA GLY A 40 -5.60 32.48 -17.17
C GLY A 40 -4.36 32.33 -18.04
N LYS A 41 -3.33 31.58 -17.61
CA LYS A 41 -2.06 31.45 -18.33
C LYS A 41 -2.15 30.52 -19.54
N THR A 42 -1.30 30.76 -20.51
CA THR A 42 -1.07 29.87 -21.66
C THR A 42 0.40 29.46 -21.68
N PRO A 43 0.74 28.27 -22.17
CA PRO A 43 -0.13 27.28 -22.83
C PRO A 43 -0.88 26.35 -21.87
N ILE A 44 -0.70 26.47 -20.54
CA ILE A 44 -1.35 25.64 -19.53
C ILE A 44 -2.04 26.56 -18.53
N GLN A 45 -3.34 26.41 -18.39
CA GLN A 45 -4.15 27.07 -17.38
C GLN A 45 -4.17 26.20 -16.12
N THR A 46 -3.83 26.79 -14.96
CA THR A 46 -3.89 26.13 -13.66
C THR A 46 -5.08 26.69 -12.87
N CYS A 47 -5.92 25.80 -12.36
CA CYS A 47 -7.07 26.16 -11.54
C CYS A 47 -6.96 25.48 -10.18
N LEU A 48 -7.23 26.23 -9.12
CA LEU A 48 -7.23 25.78 -7.73
C LEU A 48 -8.60 26.00 -7.10
N GLY A 49 -8.99 25.15 -6.16
CA GLY A 49 -10.22 25.29 -5.40
C GLY A 49 -10.32 24.29 -4.27
N LYS A 50 -11.53 24.16 -3.68
CA LYS A 50 -11.81 23.18 -2.65
C LYS A 50 -13.13 22.46 -2.95
N THR A 51 -13.17 21.18 -2.65
CA THR A 51 -14.39 20.37 -2.63
C THR A 51 -15.23 20.67 -1.38
N SER A 52 -16.47 20.23 -1.34
CA SER A 52 -17.39 20.48 -0.22
C SER A 52 -16.92 19.87 1.10
N ASP A 53 -16.08 18.84 1.05
CA ASP A 53 -15.44 18.24 2.22
C ASP A 53 -14.17 18.99 2.68
N GLY A 54 -13.83 20.12 2.00
CA GLY A 54 -12.70 20.97 2.34
C GLY A 54 -11.36 20.59 1.69
N ALA A 55 -11.31 19.51 0.92
CA ALA A 55 -10.08 19.09 0.24
C ALA A 55 -9.66 20.08 -0.83
N GLY A 56 -8.40 20.51 -0.79
CA GLY A 56 -7.80 21.30 -1.87
C GLY A 56 -7.68 20.45 -3.14
N TYR A 57 -7.93 21.06 -4.30
CA TYR A 57 -7.68 20.41 -5.60
C TYR A 57 -6.91 21.31 -6.54
N GLU A 58 -6.26 20.67 -7.50
CA GLU A 58 -5.55 21.32 -8.62
C GLU A 58 -6.01 20.70 -9.93
N MET A 59 -6.22 21.57 -10.93
CA MET A 59 -6.50 21.21 -12.32
C MET A 59 -5.51 21.94 -13.22
N ARG A 60 -4.93 21.22 -14.19
CA ARG A 60 -4.10 21.82 -15.24
C ARG A 60 -4.69 21.47 -16.60
N VAL A 61 -5.02 22.48 -17.38
CA VAL A 61 -5.70 22.32 -18.66
C VAL A 61 -4.85 22.94 -19.77
N PRO A 62 -4.40 22.16 -20.77
CA PRO A 62 -3.61 22.70 -21.87
C PRO A 62 -4.48 23.46 -22.87
N SER A 63 -3.91 24.44 -23.59
CA SER A 63 -4.61 25.23 -24.61
C SER A 63 -5.17 24.36 -25.77
N ASN A 64 -4.53 23.22 -26.04
CA ASN A 64 -4.98 22.24 -27.04
C ASN A 64 -5.86 21.14 -26.42
N PHE A 65 -6.59 21.43 -25.33
CA PHE A 65 -7.44 20.47 -24.62
C PHE A 65 -8.35 19.68 -25.56
N ASN A 66 -8.21 18.35 -25.56
CA ASN A 66 -8.90 17.45 -26.48
C ASN A 66 -10.22 16.87 -25.93
N GLY A 67 -10.63 17.28 -24.72
CA GLY A 67 -11.83 16.76 -24.05
C GLY A 67 -11.57 15.60 -23.07
N THR A 68 -10.31 15.15 -22.94
CA THR A 68 -9.94 14.08 -22.02
C THR A 68 -9.28 14.63 -20.76
N VAL A 69 -9.73 14.20 -19.58
CA VAL A 69 -9.08 14.53 -18.31
C VAL A 69 -8.59 13.27 -17.60
N ALA A 70 -7.38 13.33 -17.06
CA ALA A 70 -6.80 12.31 -16.21
C ALA A 70 -6.89 12.77 -14.73
N ILE A 71 -7.68 12.07 -13.91
CA ILE A 71 -7.79 12.32 -12.48
C ILE A 71 -6.83 11.42 -11.72
N TRP A 72 -5.96 12.03 -10.93
CA TRP A 72 -4.95 11.38 -10.11
C TRP A 72 -5.42 11.17 -8.68
N SER A 73 -5.26 9.93 -8.18
CA SER A 73 -5.40 9.59 -6.76
C SER A 73 -4.02 9.28 -6.18
N HIS A 74 -3.58 10.09 -5.20
CA HIS A 74 -2.28 9.88 -4.58
C HIS A 74 -2.26 8.68 -3.62
N GLY A 75 -1.05 8.17 -3.30
CA GLY A 75 -0.83 7.10 -2.36
C GLY A 75 -1.07 7.51 -0.90
N LEU A 76 -0.76 6.59 0.01
CA LEU A 76 -0.91 6.84 1.45
C LEU A 76 -0.06 8.05 1.87
N GLY A 77 -0.70 9.04 2.51
CA GLY A 77 -0.06 10.07 3.31
C GLY A 77 -0.12 9.71 4.80
N VAL A 78 0.67 10.35 5.63
CA VAL A 78 0.54 10.19 7.09
C VAL A 78 -0.56 11.09 7.63
N SER A 79 -1.35 10.61 8.57
CA SER A 79 -2.43 11.38 9.20
C SER A 79 -1.98 12.19 10.40
N TRP A 80 -0.76 11.97 10.89
CA TRP A 80 -0.12 12.78 11.93
C TRP A 80 1.34 13.06 11.57
N ALA A 81 1.87 14.19 12.06
CA ALA A 81 3.27 14.52 11.87
C ALA A 81 4.17 13.68 12.77
N VAL A 82 5.18 13.04 12.20
CA VAL A 82 6.27 12.42 12.97
C VAL A 82 7.34 13.50 13.21
N PRO A 83 7.63 13.88 14.48
CA PRO A 83 8.63 14.89 14.77
C PRO A 83 10.04 14.51 14.31
N ALA A 84 10.84 15.50 13.92
CA ALA A 84 12.25 15.32 13.58
C ALA A 84 13.04 14.69 14.72
N GLY A 85 14.00 13.82 14.37
CA GLY A 85 14.91 13.18 15.31
C GLY A 85 14.34 11.98 16.08
N LEU A 86 13.04 11.65 15.93
CA LEU A 86 12.45 10.49 16.63
C LEU A 86 12.71 9.17 15.92
N LEU A 87 12.79 9.17 14.60
CA LEU A 87 13.00 7.97 13.81
C LEU A 87 14.27 8.09 12.96
N PRO A 88 15.29 7.24 13.16
CA PRO A 88 16.56 7.33 12.43
C PRO A 88 16.45 7.35 10.90
N PRO A 89 15.53 6.59 10.27
CA PRO A 89 15.34 6.66 8.82
C PRO A 89 14.71 7.97 8.33
N PHE A 90 14.12 8.75 9.23
CA PHE A 90 13.43 10.01 8.93
C PHE A 90 13.97 11.15 9.84
N PRO A 91 15.24 11.55 9.69
CA PRO A 91 15.87 12.52 10.59
C PRO A 91 15.16 13.88 10.62
N ASN A 92 14.51 14.25 9.51
CA ASN A 92 13.72 15.48 9.39
C ASN A 92 12.24 15.30 9.78
N GLY A 93 11.85 14.14 10.31
CA GLY A 93 10.46 13.79 10.56
C GLY A 93 9.65 13.51 9.28
N ILE A 94 8.34 13.33 9.45
CA ILE A 94 7.40 13.15 8.34
C ILE A 94 6.25 14.13 8.54
N PRO A 95 6.12 15.17 7.70
CA PRO A 95 5.01 16.11 7.81
C PRO A 95 3.71 15.51 7.28
N VAL A 96 2.57 15.97 7.79
CA VAL A 96 1.27 15.78 7.13
C VAL A 96 1.22 16.72 5.92
N ASP A 97 0.97 16.19 4.75
CA ASP A 97 0.94 16.98 3.51
C ASP A 97 -0.42 16.86 2.78
N PRO A 98 -1.37 17.77 3.05
CA PRO A 98 -2.68 17.78 2.39
C PRO A 98 -2.67 18.54 1.05
N ARG A 99 -1.50 18.89 0.50
CA ARG A 99 -1.43 19.63 -0.74
C ARG A 99 -1.90 18.79 -1.92
N PRO A 100 -2.71 19.35 -2.82
CA PRO A 100 -3.11 18.64 -4.02
C PRO A 100 -1.89 18.40 -4.94
N ASN A 101 -1.94 17.27 -5.62
CA ASN A 101 -0.99 16.96 -6.68
C ASN A 101 -1.72 16.24 -7.82
N VAL A 102 -1.17 16.30 -9.01
CA VAL A 102 -1.79 15.79 -10.25
C VAL A 102 -1.04 14.61 -10.87
N THR A 103 0.09 14.22 -10.27
CA THR A 103 0.94 13.10 -10.70
C THR A 103 1.74 12.55 -9.51
N PRO A 104 2.32 11.34 -9.60
CA PRO A 104 3.20 10.78 -8.58
C PRO A 104 4.34 11.72 -8.19
N GLY A 105 4.65 11.80 -6.90
CA GLY A 105 5.80 12.55 -6.39
C GLY A 105 7.14 11.92 -6.78
N THR A 106 7.19 10.59 -6.89
CA THR A 106 8.39 9.84 -7.28
C THR A 106 8.24 9.29 -8.70
N VAL A 107 9.19 9.66 -9.58
CA VAL A 107 9.30 9.16 -10.95
C VAL A 107 10.76 8.77 -11.17
N VAL A 108 11.03 7.48 -11.42
CA VAL A 108 12.41 6.98 -11.58
C VAL A 108 13.08 7.64 -12.79
N GLY A 109 14.21 8.28 -12.55
CA GLY A 109 15.02 8.95 -13.59
C GLY A 109 14.38 10.21 -14.19
N SER A 110 13.32 10.77 -13.56
CA SER A 110 12.63 11.96 -14.04
C SER A 110 11.96 12.73 -12.88
N THR A 111 11.08 13.67 -13.20
CA THR A 111 10.34 14.46 -12.22
C THR A 111 8.81 14.34 -12.42
N SER A 112 8.06 14.56 -11.36
CA SER A 112 6.61 14.69 -11.37
C SER A 112 6.13 15.73 -12.40
N THR A 113 6.81 16.88 -12.46
CA THR A 113 6.51 17.94 -13.43
C THR A 113 6.72 17.49 -14.87
N ALA A 114 7.81 16.76 -15.17
CA ALA A 114 8.07 16.24 -16.51
C ALA A 114 6.99 15.24 -16.95
N LEU A 115 6.54 14.39 -16.03
CA LEU A 115 5.43 13.48 -16.30
C LEU A 115 4.13 14.24 -16.58
N ALA A 116 3.75 15.20 -15.72
CA ALA A 116 2.56 16.04 -15.94
C ALA A 116 2.61 16.77 -17.31
N ASN A 117 3.73 17.38 -17.62
CA ASN A 117 3.92 18.08 -18.89
C ASN A 117 3.81 17.13 -20.10
N SER A 118 4.28 15.88 -19.97
CA SER A 118 4.16 14.88 -21.05
C SER A 118 2.71 14.46 -21.31
N ILE A 119 1.84 14.48 -20.30
CA ILE A 119 0.41 14.21 -20.43
C ILE A 119 -0.29 15.41 -21.06
N LEU A 120 -0.02 16.61 -20.55
CA LEU A 120 -0.58 17.88 -21.03
C LEU A 120 -0.24 18.15 -22.50
N ALA A 121 0.99 17.83 -22.92
CA ALA A 121 1.41 17.97 -24.32
C ALA A 121 0.54 17.14 -25.30
N GLY A 122 -0.03 16.02 -24.83
CA GLY A 122 -1.00 15.22 -25.58
C GLY A 122 -2.41 15.80 -25.64
N GLY A 123 -2.63 17.01 -25.15
CA GLY A 123 -3.96 17.65 -25.10
C GLY A 123 -4.85 17.12 -23.98
N VAL A 124 -4.32 16.34 -23.05
CA VAL A 124 -5.04 15.75 -21.91
C VAL A 124 -4.89 16.65 -20.70
N ALA A 125 -6.00 17.06 -20.08
CA ALA A 125 -5.96 17.75 -18.80
C ALA A 125 -5.60 16.80 -17.66
N VAL A 126 -4.98 17.32 -16.61
CA VAL A 126 -4.71 16.58 -15.37
C VAL A 126 -5.37 17.26 -14.19
N MET A 127 -5.89 16.48 -13.25
CA MET A 127 -6.45 16.99 -12.01
C MET A 127 -6.20 16.01 -10.86
N GLY A 128 -6.22 16.53 -9.63
CA GLY A 128 -6.11 15.72 -8.43
C GLY A 128 -6.41 16.52 -7.17
N SER A 129 -6.68 15.81 -6.10
CA SER A 129 -6.98 16.36 -4.78
C SER A 129 -5.92 15.97 -3.77
N GLY A 130 -5.77 16.79 -2.71
CA GLY A 130 -5.01 16.43 -1.52
C GLY A 130 -5.82 15.64 -0.51
N PHE A 131 -7.09 15.32 -0.80
CA PHE A 131 -8.08 14.70 0.07
C PHE A 131 -8.30 15.44 1.41
N PRO A 132 -9.49 15.34 2.01
CA PRO A 132 -9.79 16.07 3.25
C PRO A 132 -9.14 15.42 4.48
N VAL A 133 -8.89 14.13 4.40
CA VAL A 133 -8.26 13.32 5.45
C VAL A 133 -7.07 12.60 4.85
N GLN A 134 -5.93 12.69 5.52
CA GLN A 134 -4.74 11.91 5.15
C GLN A 134 -4.79 10.55 5.81
N GLY A 135 -3.94 9.63 5.34
CA GLY A 135 -3.88 8.27 5.84
C GLY A 135 -4.84 7.32 5.11
N TRP A 136 -5.50 6.45 5.86
CA TRP A 136 -6.42 5.45 5.30
C TRP A 136 -7.81 6.02 5.04
N ASN A 137 -7.97 6.64 3.89
CA ASN A 137 -9.10 7.50 3.53
C ASN A 137 -9.89 7.06 2.29
N LEU A 138 -9.91 5.77 1.97
CA LEU A 138 -10.45 5.27 0.70
C LEU A 138 -11.88 5.77 0.42
N ASP A 139 -12.78 5.66 1.41
CA ASP A 139 -14.19 6.05 1.23
C ASP A 139 -14.36 7.57 1.08
N GLU A 140 -13.58 8.34 1.82
CA GLU A 140 -13.56 9.80 1.75
C GLU A 140 -12.98 10.25 0.40
N ALA A 141 -11.89 9.65 -0.03
CA ALA A 141 -11.22 9.98 -1.28
C ALA A 141 -12.06 9.66 -2.53
N VAL A 142 -12.84 8.57 -2.50
CA VAL A 142 -13.79 8.27 -3.58
C VAL A 142 -14.84 9.37 -3.69
N LYS A 143 -15.42 9.83 -2.57
CA LYS A 143 -16.40 10.94 -2.55
C LYS A 143 -15.80 12.22 -3.09
N THR A 144 -14.59 12.57 -2.66
CA THR A 144 -13.86 13.74 -3.16
C THR A 144 -13.65 13.66 -4.67
N ASN A 145 -13.23 12.50 -5.19
CA ASN A 145 -13.02 12.31 -6.62
C ASN A 145 -14.31 12.40 -7.43
N VAL A 146 -15.43 11.87 -6.93
CA VAL A 146 -16.76 12.01 -7.56
C VAL A 146 -17.13 13.48 -7.70
N GLU A 147 -16.99 14.27 -6.64
CA GLU A 147 -17.27 15.69 -6.66
C GLU A 147 -16.32 16.46 -7.60
N LEU A 148 -15.02 16.17 -7.54
CA LEU A 148 -14.01 16.81 -8.39
C LEU A 148 -14.26 16.57 -9.89
N ILE A 149 -14.68 15.35 -10.27
CA ILE A 149 -15.11 15.05 -11.64
C ILE A 149 -16.30 15.93 -12.05
N GLY A 150 -17.28 16.12 -11.16
CA GLY A 150 -18.43 17.00 -11.39
C GLY A 150 -18.02 18.46 -11.57
N ILE A 151 -17.15 18.98 -10.70
CA ILE A 151 -16.62 20.35 -10.79
C ILE A 151 -15.87 20.54 -12.11
N PHE A 152 -15.00 19.60 -12.49
CA PHE A 152 -14.24 19.69 -13.74
C PHE A 152 -15.16 19.71 -14.96
N LYS A 153 -16.13 18.81 -15.06
CA LYS A 153 -17.10 18.75 -16.18
C LYS A 153 -17.95 20.04 -16.29
N LYS A 154 -18.32 20.63 -15.15
CA LYS A 154 -19.06 21.91 -15.11
C LYS A 154 -18.19 23.07 -15.62
N THR A 155 -16.91 23.11 -15.24
CA THR A 155 -15.98 24.19 -15.59
C THR A 155 -15.50 24.09 -17.04
N PHE A 156 -15.20 22.86 -17.49
CA PHE A 156 -14.67 22.58 -18.82
C PHE A 156 -15.68 21.70 -19.60
N THR A 157 -16.71 22.32 -20.14
CA THR A 157 -17.86 21.67 -20.80
C THR A 157 -17.51 20.84 -22.04
N LYS A 158 -16.30 21.02 -22.60
CA LYS A 158 -15.76 20.18 -23.68
C LYS A 158 -15.40 18.76 -23.20
N THR A 159 -15.38 18.50 -21.87
CA THR A 159 -14.97 17.23 -21.30
C THR A 159 -15.92 16.11 -21.70
N ASN A 160 -15.40 15.09 -22.38
CA ASN A 160 -16.15 13.92 -22.85
C ASN A 160 -15.53 12.59 -22.42
N LYS A 161 -14.30 12.61 -21.87
CA LYS A 161 -13.60 11.43 -21.37
C LYS A 161 -12.94 11.70 -20.02
N VAL A 162 -13.13 10.77 -19.08
CA VAL A 162 -12.48 10.76 -17.76
C VAL A 162 -11.68 9.48 -17.62
N VAL A 163 -10.39 9.60 -17.39
CA VAL A 163 -9.48 8.50 -17.07
C VAL A 163 -9.02 8.67 -15.63
N ALA A 164 -9.43 7.76 -14.74
CA ALA A 164 -8.91 7.80 -13.36
C ALA A 164 -7.67 6.93 -13.24
N TRP A 165 -6.70 7.38 -12.45
CA TRP A 165 -5.47 6.65 -12.20
C TRP A 165 -4.88 6.95 -10.83
N GLY A 166 -4.11 5.98 -10.30
CA GLY A 166 -3.49 6.12 -9.00
C GLY A 166 -2.56 4.97 -8.69
N TYR A 167 -1.68 5.17 -7.70
CA TYR A 167 -0.80 4.12 -7.20
C TYR A 167 -0.99 3.87 -5.70
N SER A 168 -0.57 2.71 -5.19
CA SER A 168 -0.62 2.38 -3.76
C SER A 168 -2.06 2.49 -3.22
N ALA A 169 -2.29 3.21 -2.14
CA ALA A 169 -3.63 3.53 -1.66
C ALA A 169 -4.48 4.21 -2.75
N GLY A 170 -3.88 5.11 -3.53
CA GLY A 170 -4.55 5.75 -4.69
C GLY A 170 -4.94 4.76 -5.78
N GLY A 171 -4.20 3.67 -5.95
CA GLY A 171 -4.60 2.54 -6.81
C GLY A 171 -5.85 1.86 -6.30
N GLY A 172 -5.95 1.62 -4.98
CA GLY A 172 -7.17 1.11 -4.32
C GLY A 172 -8.35 2.07 -4.46
N ILE A 173 -8.12 3.38 -4.27
CA ILE A 173 -9.14 4.44 -4.46
C ILE A 173 -9.63 4.45 -5.92
N THR A 174 -8.74 4.36 -6.89
CA THR A 174 -9.08 4.33 -8.32
C THR A 174 -9.91 3.10 -8.67
N GLN A 175 -9.56 1.93 -8.11
CA GLN A 175 -10.33 0.71 -8.28
C GLN A 175 -11.72 0.83 -7.64
N ALA A 176 -11.81 1.34 -6.41
CA ALA A 176 -13.06 1.56 -5.71
C ALA A 176 -13.98 2.55 -6.46
N LEU A 177 -13.41 3.63 -7.01
CA LEU A 177 -14.15 4.58 -7.86
C LEU A 177 -14.74 3.89 -9.09
N ALA A 178 -13.97 3.04 -9.78
CA ALA A 178 -14.44 2.30 -10.96
C ALA A 178 -15.51 1.26 -10.60
N GLU A 179 -15.43 0.62 -9.43
CA GLU A 179 -16.40 -0.38 -9.01
C GLU A 179 -17.72 0.24 -8.52
N GLN A 180 -17.65 1.38 -7.81
CA GLN A 180 -18.82 2.06 -7.23
C GLN A 180 -19.48 3.04 -8.20
N HIS A 181 -18.69 3.70 -9.06
CA HIS A 181 -19.11 4.77 -9.97
C HIS A 181 -18.62 4.55 -11.41
N PRO A 182 -18.92 3.37 -12.02
CA PRO A 182 -18.45 3.06 -13.38
C PRO A 182 -18.97 4.04 -14.45
N GLU A 183 -20.06 4.77 -14.15
CA GLU A 183 -20.64 5.78 -15.04
C GLU A 183 -19.84 7.09 -15.09
N LEU A 184 -18.96 7.33 -14.12
CA LEU A 184 -18.17 8.56 -14.04
C LEU A 184 -16.84 8.48 -14.77
N VAL A 185 -16.34 7.28 -15.01
CA VAL A 185 -15.01 7.05 -15.60
C VAL A 185 -15.10 6.19 -16.85
N ASP A 186 -14.39 6.58 -17.90
CA ASP A 186 -14.37 5.86 -19.20
C ASP A 186 -13.31 4.76 -19.24
N ALA A 187 -12.25 4.90 -18.46
CA ALA A 187 -11.21 3.89 -18.22
C ALA A 187 -10.42 4.21 -16.95
N VAL A 188 -9.73 3.21 -16.42
CA VAL A 188 -8.87 3.39 -15.24
C VAL A 188 -7.50 2.78 -15.43
N ALA A 189 -6.49 3.38 -14.77
CA ALA A 189 -5.12 2.90 -14.69
C ALA A 189 -4.73 2.72 -13.22
N ILE A 190 -4.53 1.46 -12.80
CA ILE A 190 -4.33 1.05 -11.40
C ILE A 190 -2.91 0.55 -11.23
N ILE A 191 -2.15 1.14 -10.32
CA ILE A 191 -0.72 0.88 -10.15
C ILE A 191 -0.43 0.42 -8.72
N ASP A 192 0.26 -0.72 -8.55
CA ASP A 192 0.65 -1.27 -7.25
C ASP A 192 -0.43 -1.05 -6.15
N PRO A 193 -1.69 -1.46 -6.36
CA PRO A 193 -2.80 -1.07 -5.51
C PRO A 193 -2.68 -1.69 -4.11
N VAL A 194 -2.94 -0.90 -3.09
CA VAL A 194 -3.21 -1.39 -1.73
C VAL A 194 -4.69 -1.78 -1.66
N ALA A 195 -4.96 -3.02 -2.06
CA ALA A 195 -6.30 -3.57 -2.22
C ALA A 195 -6.26 -5.12 -2.14
N PRO A 196 -7.34 -5.81 -1.76
CA PRO A 196 -8.56 -5.24 -1.16
C PRO A 196 -8.33 -4.81 0.29
N VAL A 197 -9.12 -3.85 0.76
CA VAL A 197 -8.92 -3.20 2.07
C VAL A 197 -8.86 -4.20 3.22
N THR A 198 -9.84 -5.09 3.32
CA THR A 198 -9.96 -6.06 4.42
C THR A 198 -8.79 -7.04 4.47
N ALA A 199 -8.35 -7.53 3.30
CA ALA A 199 -7.20 -8.42 3.22
C ALA A 199 -5.89 -7.71 3.59
N MET A 200 -5.71 -6.46 3.15
CA MET A 200 -4.53 -5.66 3.49
C MET A 200 -4.47 -5.33 4.98
N GLN A 201 -5.60 -4.97 5.59
CA GLN A 201 -5.69 -4.77 7.04
C GLN A 201 -5.24 -6.02 7.80
N LYS A 202 -5.78 -7.17 7.42
CA LYS A 202 -5.45 -8.45 8.05
C LYS A 202 -3.97 -8.78 7.90
N LEU A 203 -3.43 -8.68 6.69
CA LEU A 203 -2.03 -8.97 6.38
C LEU A 203 -1.07 -8.10 7.21
N LEU A 204 -1.32 -6.80 7.26
CA LEU A 204 -0.47 -5.86 7.98
C LEU A 204 -0.54 -6.09 9.50
N MET A 205 -1.71 -6.33 10.06
CA MET A 205 -1.85 -6.61 11.48
C MET A 205 -1.27 -7.97 11.88
N ASP A 206 -1.39 -8.99 11.02
CA ASP A 206 -0.72 -10.29 11.24
C ASP A 206 0.80 -10.12 11.23
N ALA A 207 1.36 -9.33 10.29
CA ALA A 207 2.79 -9.04 10.25
C ALA A 207 3.27 -8.36 11.54
N LEU A 208 2.55 -7.34 12.00
CA LEU A 208 2.86 -6.63 13.25
C LEU A 208 2.74 -7.55 14.48
N TRP A 209 1.72 -8.40 14.53
CA TRP A 209 1.55 -9.37 15.60
C TRP A 209 2.68 -10.41 15.64
N LEU A 210 3.17 -10.88 14.48
CA LEU A 210 4.33 -11.77 14.39
C LEU A 210 5.58 -11.10 14.98
N PHE A 211 5.83 -9.83 14.65
CA PHE A 211 6.95 -9.08 15.20
C PHE A 211 6.84 -8.91 16.72
N LYS A 212 5.67 -8.55 17.22
CA LYS A 212 5.40 -8.48 18.66
C LYS A 212 5.66 -9.82 19.35
N THR A 213 5.19 -10.92 18.73
CA THR A 213 5.26 -12.26 19.32
C THR A 213 6.69 -12.77 19.44
N TYR A 214 7.54 -12.50 18.45
CA TYR A 214 8.92 -12.99 18.47
C TYR A 214 9.89 -11.99 19.10
N PHE A 215 9.82 -10.72 18.73
CA PHE A 215 10.93 -9.80 18.90
C PHE A 215 10.72 -8.72 19.98
N ASP A 216 9.49 -8.24 20.19
CA ASP A 216 9.24 -7.24 21.24
C ASP A 216 7.77 -7.27 21.69
N PRO A 217 7.46 -7.92 22.82
CA PRO A 217 6.10 -8.01 23.35
C PRO A 217 5.56 -6.65 23.85
N THR A 218 6.40 -5.61 23.95
CA THR A 218 6.00 -4.28 24.40
C THR A 218 5.41 -3.41 23.29
N MET A 219 5.44 -3.86 22.01
CA MET A 219 4.73 -3.19 20.92
C MET A 219 3.23 -3.17 21.21
N LYS A 220 2.61 -2.01 21.08
CA LYS A 220 1.21 -1.80 21.45
C LYS A 220 0.26 -2.34 20.38
N LEU A 221 0.44 -1.96 19.13
CA LEU A 221 -0.27 -2.33 17.89
C LEU A 221 -1.73 -1.86 17.81
N THR A 222 -2.42 -1.70 18.91
CA THR A 222 -3.79 -1.24 19.03
C THR A 222 -4.06 -0.70 20.43
N GLY A 223 -5.16 0.03 20.64
CA GLY A 223 -5.45 0.67 21.92
C GLY A 223 -4.55 1.87 22.20
N TYR A 224 -4.12 2.58 21.16
CA TYR A 224 -3.36 3.82 21.29
C TYR A 224 -4.20 4.91 21.97
N SER A 225 -3.57 5.77 22.74
CA SER A 225 -4.22 6.90 23.41
C SER A 225 -4.85 7.86 22.38
N ALA A 226 -5.82 8.65 22.80
CA ALA A 226 -6.42 9.66 21.94
C ALA A 226 -5.43 10.82 21.64
N GLY A 227 -5.53 11.40 20.45
CA GLY A 227 -4.78 12.58 20.03
C GLY A 227 -3.26 12.36 20.01
N GLN A 228 -2.50 13.42 20.27
CA GLN A 228 -1.04 13.44 20.15
C GLN A 228 -0.32 12.36 21.00
N ALA A 229 -0.87 12.00 22.16
CA ALA A 229 -0.28 10.94 22.98
C ALA A 229 -0.26 9.60 22.22
N GLY A 230 -1.34 9.26 21.53
CA GLY A 230 -1.40 8.06 20.70
C GLY A 230 -0.48 8.12 19.47
N ASP A 231 -0.29 9.29 18.89
CA ASP A 231 0.63 9.50 17.77
C ASP A 231 2.08 9.24 18.22
N LEU A 232 2.45 9.70 19.42
CA LEU A 232 3.76 9.41 20.01
C LEU A 232 3.93 7.93 20.36
N GLU A 233 2.89 7.27 20.88
CA GLU A 233 2.90 5.82 21.14
C GLU A 233 3.11 5.01 19.84
N ALA A 234 2.42 5.36 18.77
CA ALA A 234 2.60 4.73 17.46
C ALA A 234 3.99 4.99 16.87
N THR A 235 4.49 6.22 17.02
CA THR A 235 5.88 6.57 16.64
C THR A 235 6.90 5.75 17.42
N ALA A 236 6.66 5.51 18.72
CA ALA A 236 7.52 4.66 19.54
C ALA A 236 7.50 3.20 19.05
N ASP A 237 6.35 2.66 18.64
CA ASP A 237 6.27 1.32 18.07
C ASP A 237 7.02 1.21 16.72
N ILE A 238 6.97 2.26 15.87
CA ILE A 238 7.82 2.34 14.67
C ILE A 238 9.30 2.32 15.05
N GLY A 239 9.70 3.07 16.07
CA GLY A 239 11.08 3.07 16.60
C GLY A 239 11.53 1.69 17.09
N LYS A 240 10.68 0.97 17.83
CA LYS A 240 10.95 -0.41 18.27
C LYS A 240 11.13 -1.34 17.07
N MET A 241 10.27 -1.24 16.05
CA MET A 241 10.38 -2.02 14.84
C MET A 241 11.73 -1.81 14.14
N TYR A 242 12.17 -0.56 13.95
CA TYR A 242 13.50 -0.29 13.38
C TYR A 242 14.63 -0.81 14.25
N SER A 243 14.51 -0.75 15.58
CA SER A 243 15.50 -1.32 16.51
C SER A 243 15.59 -2.84 16.37
N ILE A 244 14.46 -3.52 16.17
CA ILE A 244 14.43 -4.97 15.87
C ILE A 244 15.15 -5.25 14.55
N LEU A 245 14.80 -4.55 13.47
CA LEU A 245 15.40 -4.73 12.16
C LEU A 245 16.92 -4.51 12.21
N ALA A 246 17.37 -3.45 12.88
CA ALA A 246 18.79 -3.15 13.07
C ALA A 246 19.52 -4.25 13.87
N SER A 247 18.90 -4.73 14.96
CA SER A 247 19.48 -5.77 15.80
C SER A 247 19.60 -7.11 15.06
N VAL A 248 18.55 -7.54 14.35
CA VAL A 248 18.58 -8.78 13.55
C VAL A 248 19.59 -8.63 12.40
N GLY A 249 19.63 -7.46 11.75
CA GLY A 249 20.59 -7.17 10.68
C GLY A 249 22.04 -7.27 11.15
N ALA A 250 22.37 -6.64 12.27
CA ALA A 250 23.72 -6.69 12.87
C ALA A 250 24.13 -8.11 13.30
N ASN A 251 23.16 -8.96 13.61
CA ASN A 251 23.39 -10.35 14.05
C ASN A 251 23.02 -11.39 12.99
N MET A 252 22.91 -11.01 11.72
CA MET A 252 22.45 -11.88 10.64
C MET A 252 23.28 -13.18 10.53
N SER A 253 24.61 -13.10 10.68
CA SER A 253 25.50 -14.25 10.63
C SER A 253 25.42 -15.12 11.89
N THR A 254 25.40 -14.53 13.08
CA THR A 254 25.39 -15.23 14.36
C THR A 254 24.00 -15.78 14.71
N GLY A 255 22.93 -15.15 14.20
CA GLY A 255 21.56 -15.49 14.53
C GLY A 255 21.11 -15.07 15.92
N LYS A 256 21.90 -14.24 16.63
CA LYS A 256 21.57 -13.74 17.96
C LYS A 256 20.25 -12.94 17.91
N TRP A 257 19.43 -13.11 18.94
CA TRP A 257 18.16 -12.41 19.07
C TRP A 257 18.30 -11.00 19.65
N PRO A 258 17.38 -10.07 19.34
CA PRO A 258 17.31 -8.78 20.01
C PRO A 258 17.15 -8.94 21.53
N ALA A 259 17.72 -8.03 22.32
CA ALA A 259 17.56 -8.03 23.78
C ALA A 259 16.09 -7.90 24.21
N THR A 260 15.26 -7.27 23.37
CA THR A 260 13.80 -7.10 23.56
C THR A 260 12.99 -8.35 23.23
N ALA A 261 13.63 -9.43 22.75
CA ALA A 261 12.92 -10.64 22.35
C ALA A 261 11.96 -11.13 23.45
N SER A 262 10.79 -11.60 23.02
CA SER A 262 9.77 -12.16 23.90
C SER A 262 10.30 -13.39 24.68
N ALA A 263 9.55 -13.85 25.66
CA ALA A 263 9.88 -15.10 26.36
C ALA A 263 10.00 -16.28 25.38
N SER A 264 9.08 -16.35 24.39
CA SER A 264 9.14 -17.35 23.32
C SER A 264 10.38 -17.18 22.43
N GLY A 265 10.73 -15.94 22.07
CA GLY A 265 11.96 -15.64 21.30
C GLY A 265 13.23 -16.04 22.06
N LYS A 266 13.30 -15.76 23.34
CA LYS A 266 14.43 -16.16 24.22
C LYS A 266 14.54 -17.68 24.36
N ALA A 267 13.40 -18.38 24.46
CA ALA A 267 13.38 -19.84 24.49
C ALA A 267 13.88 -20.44 23.16
N LEU A 268 13.50 -19.84 22.04
CA LEU A 268 14.00 -20.24 20.71
C LEU A 268 15.52 -19.98 20.59
N GLU A 269 16.02 -18.83 21.08
CA GLU A 269 17.47 -18.55 21.12
C GLU A 269 18.22 -19.59 21.93
N ALA A 270 17.72 -19.92 23.12
CA ALA A 270 18.32 -20.96 23.99
C ALA A 270 18.30 -22.35 23.33
N ALA A 271 17.33 -22.64 22.47
CA ALA A 271 17.25 -23.84 21.65
C ALA A 271 18.13 -23.78 20.38
N GLY A 272 18.90 -22.72 20.17
CA GLY A 272 19.79 -22.55 19.02
C GLY A 272 19.08 -22.12 17.74
N VAL A 273 17.82 -21.65 17.82
CA VAL A 273 17.09 -21.14 16.64
C VAL A 273 17.57 -19.73 16.30
N PRO A 274 18.06 -19.48 15.09
CA PRO A 274 18.54 -18.14 14.72
C PRO A 274 17.39 -17.13 14.54
N SER A 275 17.58 -15.88 15.00
CA SER A 275 16.60 -14.79 14.83
C SER A 275 16.27 -14.50 13.35
N ARG A 276 17.26 -14.66 12.45
CA ARG A 276 17.06 -14.51 11.01
C ARG A 276 16.05 -15.50 10.43
N SER A 277 15.96 -16.73 10.99
CA SER A 277 14.97 -17.71 10.56
C SER A 277 13.55 -17.29 10.96
N ALA A 278 13.36 -16.70 12.15
CA ALA A 278 12.09 -16.10 12.55
C ALA A 278 11.73 -14.91 11.63
N MET A 279 12.69 -14.03 11.30
CA MET A 279 12.49 -12.91 10.39
C MET A 279 12.03 -13.38 9.01
N LEU A 280 12.73 -14.36 8.44
CA LEU A 280 12.37 -14.95 7.13
C LEU A 280 10.99 -15.61 7.18
N LEU A 281 10.69 -16.40 8.24
CA LEU A 281 9.39 -17.02 8.39
C LEU A 281 8.28 -15.96 8.43
N CYS A 282 8.44 -14.88 9.18
CA CYS A 282 7.48 -13.78 9.19
C CYS A 282 7.19 -13.26 7.78
N ALA A 283 8.22 -13.05 6.95
CA ALA A 283 8.05 -12.59 5.58
C ALA A 283 7.25 -13.59 4.72
N LEU A 284 7.60 -14.87 4.80
CA LEU A 284 6.92 -15.92 4.04
C LEU A 284 5.43 -16.07 4.46
N LEU A 285 5.14 -15.94 5.76
CA LEU A 285 3.76 -16.04 6.27
C LEU A 285 2.85 -14.91 5.79
N VAL A 286 3.39 -13.71 5.57
CA VAL A 286 2.62 -12.54 5.16
C VAL A 286 2.87 -12.10 3.71
N GLY A 287 3.66 -12.85 2.95
CA GLY A 287 3.91 -12.59 1.53
C GLY A 287 4.79 -11.37 1.25
N VAL A 288 5.59 -10.92 2.22
CA VAL A 288 6.63 -9.91 1.96
C VAL A 288 7.72 -10.54 1.11
N PRO A 289 8.15 -9.89 0.01
CA PRO A 289 9.17 -10.43 -0.87
C PRO A 289 10.48 -10.73 -0.13
N VAL A 290 11.10 -11.84 -0.49
CA VAL A 290 12.41 -12.25 0.03
C VAL A 290 13.52 -11.98 -0.99
N GLN A 291 13.29 -11.02 -1.87
CA GLN A 291 14.24 -10.47 -2.81
C GLN A 291 14.59 -9.03 -2.41
N SER A 292 15.89 -8.68 -2.43
CA SER A 292 16.35 -7.33 -2.05
C SER A 292 15.83 -6.27 -3.01
N THR A 293 15.49 -5.11 -2.48
CA THR A 293 15.21 -3.90 -3.25
C THR A 293 16.46 -3.05 -3.51
N SER A 294 17.54 -3.25 -2.75
CA SER A 294 18.80 -2.52 -2.91
C SER A 294 19.83 -3.20 -3.82
N TYR A 295 19.74 -4.52 -3.98
CA TYR A 295 20.73 -5.32 -4.69
C TYR A 295 20.07 -6.32 -5.64
N ASP A 296 20.70 -6.61 -6.77
CA ASP A 296 20.22 -7.65 -7.68
C ASP A 296 20.58 -9.06 -7.22
N ASN A 297 19.79 -10.07 -7.67
CA ASN A 297 19.96 -11.46 -7.30
C ASN A 297 21.29 -12.10 -7.78
N ILE A 298 22.03 -11.42 -8.66
CA ILE A 298 23.29 -11.95 -9.21
C ILE A 298 24.47 -11.50 -8.36
N SER A 299 24.44 -10.26 -7.88
CA SER A 299 25.58 -9.60 -7.23
C SER A 299 25.24 -9.04 -5.84
N GLY A 300 23.98 -9.01 -5.45
CA GLY A 300 23.52 -8.56 -4.14
C GLY A 300 23.47 -9.67 -3.09
N PRO A 301 22.79 -9.43 -1.95
CA PRO A 301 22.67 -10.40 -0.86
C PRO A 301 22.12 -11.77 -1.29
N GLU A 302 21.15 -11.79 -2.19
CA GLU A 302 20.59 -13.04 -2.75
C GLU A 302 21.57 -13.75 -3.68
N GLY A 303 22.42 -13.00 -4.35
CA GLY A 303 23.43 -13.52 -5.25
C GLY A 303 24.63 -14.13 -4.54
N ALA A 304 24.87 -13.85 -3.28
CA ALA A 304 25.89 -14.37 -2.36
C ALA A 304 27.33 -14.51 -2.88
N GLN A 305 27.50 -14.71 -4.18
CA GLN A 305 28.78 -15.04 -4.83
C GLN A 305 29.82 -13.92 -4.73
N LYS A 306 29.37 -12.65 -4.78
CA LYS A 306 30.28 -11.50 -4.69
C LYS A 306 30.39 -10.91 -3.29
N LEU A 307 29.45 -11.21 -2.40
CA LEU A 307 29.41 -10.69 -1.04
C LEU A 307 29.98 -11.64 -0.01
N ALA A 308 30.39 -12.84 -0.39
CA ALA A 308 30.80 -13.92 0.51
C ALA A 308 29.78 -14.22 1.62
N LEU A 309 28.50 -13.84 1.42
CA LEU A 309 27.42 -14.14 2.35
C LEU A 309 26.98 -15.59 2.15
N PRO A 310 26.76 -16.33 3.24
CA PRO A 310 26.16 -17.66 3.14
C PRO A 310 24.78 -17.55 2.48
N LEU A 311 24.46 -18.42 1.52
CA LEU A 311 23.15 -18.49 0.85
C LEU A 311 21.97 -18.56 1.84
N VAL A 312 22.21 -19.16 3.00
CA VAL A 312 21.20 -19.29 4.07
C VAL A 312 20.81 -17.97 4.73
N VAL A 313 21.58 -16.89 4.60
CA VAL A 313 21.25 -15.58 5.21
C VAL A 313 20.65 -14.59 4.22
N SER A 314 20.87 -14.76 2.92
CA SER A 314 20.45 -13.82 1.89
C SER A 314 18.94 -13.55 1.88
N PRO A 315 18.03 -14.55 1.95
CA PRO A 315 16.59 -14.30 1.97
C PRO A 315 16.14 -13.55 3.21
N ALA A 316 16.72 -13.82 4.38
CA ALA A 316 16.41 -13.12 5.62
C ALA A 316 16.87 -11.65 5.58
N LEU A 317 18.01 -11.35 4.96
CA LEU A 317 18.50 -9.99 4.79
C LEU A 317 17.59 -9.18 3.86
N ALA A 318 17.14 -9.78 2.76
CA ALA A 318 16.18 -9.16 1.85
C ALA A 318 14.82 -8.92 2.51
N SER A 319 14.32 -9.88 3.30
CA SER A 319 13.08 -9.73 4.08
C SER A 319 13.16 -8.58 5.06
N LEU A 320 14.29 -8.45 5.76
CA LEU A 320 14.55 -7.37 6.71
C LEU A 320 14.46 -5.99 6.03
N GLU A 321 15.05 -5.86 4.85
CA GLU A 321 14.98 -4.63 4.05
C GLU A 321 13.53 -4.29 3.67
N ASN A 322 12.78 -5.26 3.17
CA ASN A 322 11.40 -5.06 2.73
C ASN A 322 10.43 -4.78 3.88
N PHE A 323 10.66 -5.32 5.07
CA PHE A 323 9.87 -5.03 6.25
C PHE A 323 9.95 -3.57 6.69
N GLY A 324 11.05 -2.87 6.42
CA GLY A 324 11.19 -1.46 6.78
C GLY A 324 10.01 -0.62 6.26
N LEU A 325 9.68 -0.74 4.98
CA LEU A 325 8.54 -0.03 4.37
C LEU A 325 7.19 -0.63 4.80
N ALA A 326 7.05 -1.95 4.71
CA ALA A 326 5.77 -2.62 4.95
C ALA A 326 5.25 -2.39 6.39
N LEU A 327 6.13 -2.54 7.39
CA LEU A 327 5.73 -2.39 8.80
C LEU A 327 5.60 -0.93 9.23
N THR A 328 6.38 0.00 8.67
CA THR A 328 6.16 1.44 8.92
C THR A 328 4.78 1.86 8.46
N SER A 329 4.39 1.46 7.24
CA SER A 329 3.05 1.70 6.73
C SER A 329 1.98 1.01 7.58
N GLY A 330 2.23 -0.24 7.99
CA GLY A 330 1.32 -1.01 8.84
C GLY A 330 1.07 -0.36 10.19
N LEU A 331 2.10 0.13 10.89
CA LEU A 331 1.98 0.82 12.19
C LEU A 331 1.27 2.17 12.04
N SER A 332 1.58 2.92 10.97
CA SER A 332 0.86 4.16 10.66
C SER A 332 -0.63 3.90 10.49
N MET A 333 -0.99 2.91 9.68
CA MET A 333 -2.39 2.53 9.45
C MET A 333 -3.06 1.96 10.71
N ALA A 334 -2.37 1.16 11.53
CA ALA A 334 -2.92 0.62 12.77
C ALA A 334 -3.37 1.73 13.74
N ARG A 335 -2.58 2.82 13.86
CA ARG A 335 -2.94 4.00 14.66
C ARG A 335 -4.17 4.71 14.09
N GLU A 336 -4.25 4.86 12.77
CA GLU A 336 -5.39 5.50 12.10
C GLU A 336 -6.67 4.67 12.25
N TRP A 337 -6.57 3.36 12.10
CA TRP A 337 -7.70 2.45 12.27
C TRP A 337 -8.21 2.43 13.71
N ASP A 338 -7.31 2.52 14.70
CA ASP A 338 -7.71 2.70 16.10
C ASP A 338 -8.55 3.98 16.28
N THR A 339 -8.14 5.08 15.63
CA THR A 339 -8.89 6.35 15.67
C THR A 339 -10.23 6.23 14.95
N LYS A 340 -10.27 5.56 13.80
CA LYS A 340 -11.44 5.45 12.94
C LYS A 340 -12.47 4.45 13.49
N PHE A 341 -12.02 3.29 13.98
CA PHE A 341 -12.89 2.19 14.38
C PHE A 341 -13.03 2.04 15.90
N GLY A 342 -12.06 2.51 16.66
CA GLY A 342 -11.89 2.26 18.09
C GLY A 342 -10.86 1.17 18.36
N ALA A 343 -10.36 1.13 19.60
CA ALA A 343 -9.34 0.17 20.02
C ALA A 343 -9.78 -1.29 19.80
N ASN A 344 -8.80 -2.14 19.52
CA ASN A 344 -9.01 -3.58 19.29
C ASN A 344 -9.99 -3.88 18.12
N TRP A 345 -9.87 -3.13 17.03
CA TRP A 345 -10.68 -3.32 15.82
C TRP A 345 -10.29 -4.57 15.01
N TYR A 346 -9.18 -5.24 15.35
CA TYR A 346 -8.64 -6.39 14.67
C TYR A 346 -8.66 -7.64 15.57
N ASP A 347 -9.00 -8.81 14.98
CA ASP A 347 -9.04 -10.10 15.66
C ASP A 347 -8.28 -11.15 14.85
N ASN A 348 -7.30 -11.80 15.48
CA ASN A 348 -6.59 -12.93 14.86
C ASN A 348 -6.70 -14.23 15.67
N THR A 349 -7.68 -14.34 16.55
CA THR A 349 -7.89 -15.53 17.38
C THR A 349 -8.13 -16.80 16.56
N LYS A 350 -8.67 -16.64 15.35
CA LYS A 350 -8.96 -17.76 14.42
C LYS A 350 -7.87 -17.96 13.37
N THR A 351 -6.81 -17.16 13.34
CA THR A 351 -5.76 -17.28 12.34
C THR A 351 -4.86 -18.47 12.67
N ASN A 352 -4.80 -19.45 11.79
CA ASN A 352 -3.80 -20.52 11.84
C ASN A 352 -2.58 -20.12 10.98
N PHE A 353 -1.51 -19.69 11.61
CA PHE A 353 -0.31 -19.26 10.90
C PHE A 353 0.43 -20.41 10.24
N ALA A 354 0.32 -21.64 10.74
CA ALA A 354 0.94 -22.81 10.11
C ALA A 354 0.40 -23.06 8.70
N ASP A 355 -0.91 -22.82 8.48
CA ASP A 355 -1.53 -22.97 7.16
C ASP A 355 -1.11 -21.88 6.16
N GLN A 356 -0.39 -20.85 6.63
CA GLN A 356 0.06 -19.74 5.81
C GLN A 356 1.41 -20.02 5.14
N LEU A 357 2.22 -20.91 5.70
CA LEU A 357 3.44 -21.35 5.04
C LEU A 357 3.08 -22.36 3.94
N SER A 358 3.38 -22.04 2.69
CA SER A 358 3.17 -22.98 1.59
C SER A 358 4.18 -24.12 1.68
N GLU A 359 3.79 -25.31 1.21
CA GLU A 359 4.73 -26.44 1.12
C GLU A 359 5.90 -26.10 0.18
N SER A 360 5.64 -25.36 -0.88
CA SER A 360 6.67 -24.86 -1.79
C SER A 360 7.70 -23.98 -1.07
N ASP A 361 7.24 -23.03 -0.25
CA ASP A 361 8.16 -22.14 0.49
C ASP A 361 8.93 -22.91 1.56
N ARG A 362 8.27 -23.84 2.22
CA ARG A 362 8.90 -24.73 3.20
C ARG A 362 10.06 -25.52 2.59
N VAL A 363 9.91 -25.98 1.35
CA VAL A 363 10.95 -26.73 0.62
C VAL A 363 12.03 -25.79 0.10
N ILE A 364 11.65 -24.71 -0.58
CA ILE A 364 12.59 -23.76 -1.23
C ILE A 364 13.47 -23.08 -0.17
N TYR A 365 12.91 -22.63 0.92
CA TYR A 365 13.62 -21.86 1.97
C TYR A 365 14.06 -22.72 3.15
N ASN A 366 14.00 -24.06 3.07
CA ASN A 366 14.33 -24.96 4.17
C ASN A 366 15.71 -24.65 4.79
N ALA A 367 16.75 -24.56 3.97
CA ALA A 367 18.11 -24.26 4.44
C ALA A 367 18.21 -22.84 5.05
N ALA A 368 17.55 -21.84 4.46
CA ALA A 368 17.54 -20.46 4.97
C ALA A 368 16.74 -20.34 6.28
N LEU A 369 15.74 -21.16 6.48
CA LEU A 369 14.98 -21.30 7.72
C LEU A 369 15.67 -22.20 8.76
N SER A 370 16.85 -22.73 8.45
CA SER A 370 17.66 -23.61 9.32
C SER A 370 17.07 -25.01 9.55
N GLY A 371 16.26 -25.52 8.61
CA GLY A 371 15.73 -26.88 8.61
C GLY A 371 14.32 -27.04 9.20
N ASN A 372 13.74 -28.23 8.96
CA ASN A 372 12.34 -28.50 9.33
C ASN A 372 12.10 -28.40 10.84
N SER A 373 13.02 -28.87 11.68
CA SER A 373 12.88 -28.79 13.13
C SER A 373 12.79 -27.33 13.63
N VAL A 374 13.54 -26.42 13.00
CA VAL A 374 13.48 -24.99 13.31
C VAL A 374 12.17 -24.37 12.81
N ILE A 375 11.73 -24.73 11.61
CA ILE A 375 10.43 -24.29 11.08
C ILE A 375 9.30 -24.74 12.02
N ASP A 376 9.30 -25.99 12.45
CA ASP A 376 8.27 -26.53 13.36
C ASP A 376 8.32 -25.86 14.74
N ALA A 377 9.51 -25.60 15.28
CA ALA A 377 9.67 -24.86 16.53
C ALA A 377 9.12 -23.44 16.44
N LEU A 378 9.43 -22.72 15.35
CA LEU A 378 8.91 -21.38 15.09
C LEU A 378 7.38 -21.40 14.95
N LEU A 379 6.82 -22.27 14.11
CA LEU A 379 5.37 -22.40 13.95
C LEU A 379 4.67 -22.83 15.24
N GLY A 380 5.34 -23.66 16.07
CA GLY A 380 4.84 -24.07 17.38
C GLY A 380 4.61 -22.89 18.34
N VAL A 381 5.46 -21.86 18.28
CA VAL A 381 5.23 -20.61 19.04
C VAL A 381 3.94 -19.93 18.62
N LEU A 382 3.58 -19.99 17.35
CA LEU A 382 2.38 -19.36 16.79
C LEU A 382 1.10 -20.19 16.98
N ASN A 383 1.18 -21.32 17.69
CA ASN A 383 0.00 -22.13 17.98
C ASN A 383 -0.99 -21.32 18.84
N PRO A 384 -2.30 -21.29 18.52
CA PRO A 384 -3.31 -20.58 19.31
C PRO A 384 -3.37 -20.98 20.78
N ALA A 385 -2.96 -22.20 21.12
CA ALA A 385 -2.90 -22.68 22.50
C ALA A 385 -1.65 -22.22 23.27
N ASN A 386 -0.70 -21.54 22.63
CA ASN A 386 0.50 -21.05 23.30
C ASN A 386 0.23 -19.77 24.11
N PRO A 387 0.28 -19.81 25.46
CA PRO A 387 0.05 -18.62 26.27
C PRO A 387 1.16 -17.56 26.12
N GLY A 388 2.34 -17.96 25.61
CA GLY A 388 3.46 -17.05 25.32
C GLY A 388 3.27 -16.23 24.04
N ALA A 389 2.21 -16.50 23.26
CA ALA A 389 1.86 -15.80 22.03
C ALA A 389 0.37 -15.38 22.03
N PRO A 390 -0.06 -14.51 22.97
CA PRO A 390 -1.46 -14.15 23.09
C PRO A 390 -1.97 -13.49 21.80
N ARG A 391 -3.14 -13.93 21.36
CA ARG A 391 -3.80 -13.40 20.17
C ARG A 391 -4.35 -11.99 20.42
N LEU A 392 -4.48 -11.22 19.36
CA LEU A 392 -5.27 -10.00 19.40
C LEU A 392 -6.75 -10.37 19.39
N VAL A 393 -7.45 -9.98 20.44
CA VAL A 393 -8.89 -10.23 20.60
C VAL A 393 -9.64 -8.96 20.20
N GLY A 394 -10.48 -9.07 19.18
CA GLY A 394 -11.23 -7.95 18.65
C GLY A 394 -12.37 -7.51 19.55
N ASN A 395 -12.58 -6.20 19.67
CA ASN A 395 -13.82 -5.64 20.19
C ASN A 395 -14.90 -5.73 19.12
N ALA A 396 -16.03 -6.39 19.41
CA ALA A 396 -17.06 -6.68 18.42
C ALA A 396 -17.58 -5.41 17.69
N ALA A 397 -17.76 -4.30 18.42
CA ALA A 397 -18.24 -3.04 17.82
C ALA A 397 -17.18 -2.40 16.91
N ALA A 398 -15.91 -2.41 17.30
CA ALA A 398 -14.80 -1.88 16.51
C ALA A 398 -14.56 -2.74 15.25
N VAL A 399 -14.59 -4.08 15.38
CA VAL A 399 -14.49 -5.01 14.25
C VAL A 399 -15.65 -4.82 13.26
N ALA A 400 -16.88 -4.64 13.77
CA ALA A 400 -18.03 -4.36 12.91
C ALA A 400 -17.89 -3.05 12.14
N LYS A 401 -17.36 -1.99 12.75
CA LYS A 401 -17.04 -0.73 12.04
C LYS A 401 -15.97 -0.93 10.96
N ALA A 402 -14.90 -1.65 11.27
CA ALA A 402 -13.84 -1.93 10.31
C ALA A 402 -14.36 -2.71 9.09
N SER A 403 -15.30 -3.65 9.30
CA SER A 403 -15.92 -4.43 8.22
C SER A 403 -16.89 -3.65 7.33
N GLN A 404 -17.28 -2.43 7.72
CA GLN A 404 -18.16 -1.56 6.92
C GLN A 404 -17.39 -0.75 5.87
N MET A 405 -16.07 -0.69 5.94
CA MET A 405 -15.27 -0.04 4.89
C MET A 405 -15.46 -0.75 3.56
N TYR A 406 -15.54 0.04 2.50
CA TYR A 406 -15.59 -0.54 1.18
C TYR A 406 -14.30 -1.33 0.90
N SER A 407 -14.46 -2.59 0.53
CA SER A 407 -13.37 -3.45 0.12
C SER A 407 -13.52 -3.76 -1.36
N THR A 408 -12.53 -3.41 -2.17
CA THR A 408 -12.55 -3.67 -3.61
C THR A 408 -12.73 -5.16 -3.88
N THR A 409 -13.53 -5.47 -4.89
CA THR A 409 -13.93 -6.84 -5.24
C THR A 409 -13.09 -7.44 -6.38
N GLY A 410 -12.36 -6.60 -7.12
CA GLY A 410 -11.65 -7.00 -8.33
C GLY A 410 -12.55 -7.12 -9.56
N LYS A 411 -13.83 -6.75 -9.45
CA LYS A 411 -14.77 -6.79 -10.57
C LYS A 411 -14.40 -5.72 -11.60
N ILE A 412 -14.15 -6.13 -12.83
CA ILE A 412 -13.82 -5.24 -13.94
C ILE A 412 -15.10 -4.77 -14.64
N THR A 413 -15.47 -3.52 -14.41
CA THR A 413 -16.69 -2.89 -14.96
C THR A 413 -16.39 -2.00 -16.16
N VAL A 414 -15.27 -1.27 -16.11
CA VAL A 414 -14.79 -0.37 -17.17
C VAL A 414 -13.44 -0.86 -17.71
N PRO A 415 -12.99 -0.38 -18.88
CA PRO A 415 -11.64 -0.68 -19.37
C PRO A 415 -10.58 -0.32 -18.33
N THR A 416 -9.80 -1.31 -17.94
CA THR A 416 -8.85 -1.25 -16.81
C THR A 416 -7.46 -1.67 -17.26
N ILE A 417 -6.47 -0.81 -17.03
CA ILE A 417 -5.05 -1.13 -17.17
C ILE A 417 -4.46 -1.27 -15.76
N MET A 418 -3.90 -2.42 -15.44
CA MET A 418 -3.20 -2.65 -14.18
C MET A 418 -1.71 -2.78 -14.42
N MET A 419 -0.89 -2.20 -13.52
CA MET A 419 0.57 -2.30 -13.58
C MET A 419 1.13 -2.57 -12.18
N THR A 420 2.12 -3.46 -12.08
CA THR A 420 2.79 -3.76 -10.83
C THR A 420 4.25 -4.13 -11.02
N GLY A 421 5.07 -3.72 -10.05
CA GLY A 421 6.41 -4.27 -9.85
C GLY A 421 6.33 -5.67 -9.24
N VAL A 422 7.12 -6.63 -9.77
CA VAL A 422 7.09 -8.01 -9.25
C VAL A 422 7.74 -8.14 -7.87
N ASN A 423 8.54 -7.17 -7.47
CA ASN A 423 9.24 -7.08 -6.19
C ASN A 423 8.67 -5.97 -5.29
N ASP A 424 7.39 -5.71 -5.38
CA ASP A 424 6.76 -4.77 -4.49
C ASP A 424 6.68 -5.35 -3.07
N PRO A 425 7.25 -4.68 -2.04
CA PRO A 425 7.14 -5.11 -0.64
C PRO A 425 5.71 -5.03 -0.07
N VAL A 426 4.83 -4.26 -0.70
CA VAL A 426 3.39 -4.36 -0.50
C VAL A 426 2.86 -5.37 -1.51
N PRO A 427 2.11 -6.42 -1.14
CA PRO A 427 1.80 -7.56 -2.02
C PRO A 427 0.76 -7.23 -3.12
N ALA A 428 0.94 -6.11 -3.81
CA ALA A 428 0.08 -5.67 -4.91
C ALA A 428 0.07 -6.66 -6.08
N ALA A 429 1.20 -7.31 -6.35
CA ALA A 429 1.32 -8.29 -7.42
C ALA A 429 0.38 -9.49 -7.22
N ALA A 430 0.22 -9.97 -5.98
CA ALA A 430 -0.69 -11.06 -5.65
C ALA A 430 -2.16 -10.68 -5.90
N TRP A 431 -2.55 -9.46 -5.53
CA TRP A 431 -3.90 -8.97 -5.80
C TRP A 431 -4.18 -8.82 -7.30
N ILE A 432 -3.25 -8.20 -8.04
CA ILE A 432 -3.40 -8.02 -9.48
C ILE A 432 -3.50 -9.38 -10.20
N GLN A 433 -2.76 -10.39 -9.75
CA GLN A 433 -2.90 -11.75 -10.29
C GLN A 433 -4.29 -12.32 -10.02
N GLN A 434 -4.82 -12.18 -8.81
CA GLN A 434 -6.16 -12.65 -8.48
C GLN A 434 -7.23 -11.97 -9.33
N VAL A 435 -7.15 -10.65 -9.51
CA VAL A 435 -8.04 -9.90 -10.41
C VAL A 435 -7.93 -10.40 -11.84
N SER A 436 -6.71 -10.66 -12.32
CA SER A 436 -6.45 -11.17 -13.68
C SER A 436 -7.06 -12.56 -13.89
N ASP A 437 -6.91 -13.44 -12.92
CA ASP A 437 -7.44 -14.81 -13.01
C ASP A 437 -8.97 -14.79 -12.97
N GLY A 438 -9.59 -14.05 -12.05
CA GLY A 438 -11.05 -13.88 -11.98
C GLY A 438 -11.64 -13.24 -13.24
N TYR A 439 -10.96 -12.23 -13.80
CA TYR A 439 -11.41 -11.63 -15.06
C TYR A 439 -11.27 -12.60 -16.25
N THR A 440 -10.25 -13.44 -16.27
CA THR A 440 -10.08 -14.46 -17.34
C THR A 440 -11.28 -15.40 -17.37
N GLU A 441 -11.76 -15.85 -16.22
CA GLU A 441 -12.95 -16.68 -16.08
C GLU A 441 -14.22 -15.92 -16.51
N GLN A 442 -14.39 -14.68 -16.03
CA GLN A 442 -15.51 -13.81 -16.43
C GLN A 442 -15.54 -13.62 -17.95
N TYR A 443 -14.42 -13.26 -18.56
CA TYR A 443 -14.34 -13.00 -19.99
C TYR A 443 -14.56 -14.27 -20.85
N ALA A 444 -14.12 -15.43 -20.37
CA ALA A 444 -14.43 -16.71 -20.99
C ALA A 444 -15.94 -17.01 -20.97
N ALA A 445 -16.62 -16.74 -19.85
CA ALA A 445 -18.07 -16.89 -19.72
C ALA A 445 -18.83 -15.92 -20.65
N GLU A 446 -18.39 -14.67 -20.74
CA GLU A 446 -18.97 -13.68 -21.67
C GLU A 446 -18.84 -14.12 -23.15
N LYS A 447 -17.68 -14.68 -23.55
CA LYS A 447 -17.47 -15.25 -24.89
C LYS A 447 -18.40 -16.44 -25.17
N ALA A 448 -18.54 -17.33 -24.20
CA ALA A 448 -19.43 -18.48 -24.32
C ALA A 448 -20.89 -18.04 -24.47
N ALA A 449 -21.34 -17.04 -23.70
CA ALA A 449 -22.68 -16.46 -23.81
C ALA A 449 -22.90 -15.78 -25.16
N ALA A 450 -21.92 -15.03 -25.68
CA ALA A 450 -21.97 -14.40 -27.00
C ALA A 450 -22.06 -15.45 -28.12
N PHE A 451 -21.32 -16.55 -27.98
CA PHE A 451 -21.37 -17.66 -28.94
C PHE A 451 -22.72 -18.38 -28.91
N LYS A 452 -23.29 -18.65 -27.72
CA LYS A 452 -24.63 -19.23 -27.57
C LYS A 452 -25.70 -18.33 -28.22
N LYS A 453 -25.60 -17.01 -28.04
CA LYS A 453 -26.49 -16.04 -28.72
C LYS A 453 -26.33 -16.10 -30.24
N TYR A 454 -25.10 -16.20 -30.73
CA TYR A 454 -24.83 -16.37 -32.16
C TYR A 454 -25.53 -17.62 -32.77
N GLN A 455 -25.54 -18.74 -32.04
CA GLN A 455 -26.21 -19.96 -32.52
C GLN A 455 -27.70 -19.74 -32.80
N SER A 456 -28.37 -18.87 -32.02
CA SER A 456 -29.80 -18.54 -32.24
C SER A 456 -30.04 -17.38 -33.20
N THR A 457 -29.20 -16.33 -33.15
CA THR A 457 -29.42 -15.08 -33.90
C THR A 457 -28.62 -14.98 -35.20
N ARG A 458 -27.61 -15.85 -35.40
CA ARG A 458 -26.63 -15.80 -36.51
C ARG A 458 -25.82 -14.49 -36.55
N SER A 459 -25.89 -13.67 -35.50
CA SER A 459 -25.12 -12.43 -35.34
C SER A 459 -24.15 -12.56 -34.19
N TYR A 460 -22.85 -12.65 -34.47
CA TYR A 460 -21.81 -12.71 -33.41
C TYR A 460 -21.31 -11.33 -33.08
N VAL A 461 -21.47 -10.94 -31.83
CA VAL A 461 -20.85 -9.73 -31.25
C VAL A 461 -19.83 -10.17 -30.21
N ALA A 462 -18.57 -10.01 -30.51
CA ALA A 462 -17.50 -10.34 -29.59
C ALA A 462 -17.56 -9.42 -28.35
N PRO A 463 -17.48 -9.97 -27.13
CA PRO A 463 -17.37 -9.13 -25.93
C PRO A 463 -16.07 -8.32 -25.97
N LYS A 464 -16.13 -7.09 -25.48
CA LYS A 464 -14.97 -6.20 -25.41
C LYS A 464 -14.06 -6.64 -24.27
N ASN A 465 -12.77 -6.83 -24.56
CA ASN A 465 -11.79 -7.06 -23.50
C ASN A 465 -11.59 -5.78 -22.68
N LYS A 466 -11.78 -5.87 -21.37
CA LYS A 466 -11.72 -4.73 -20.45
C LYS A 466 -10.51 -4.76 -19.51
N LEU A 467 -9.67 -5.79 -19.51
CA LEU A 467 -8.50 -5.85 -18.64
C LEU A 467 -7.21 -6.05 -19.43
N SER A 468 -6.22 -5.25 -19.11
CA SER A 468 -4.82 -5.45 -19.51
C SER A 468 -3.95 -5.35 -18.26
N VAL A 469 -3.10 -6.35 -18.04
CA VAL A 469 -2.14 -6.38 -16.93
C VAL A 469 -0.73 -6.23 -17.47
N LEU A 470 0.04 -5.37 -16.82
CA LEU A 470 1.41 -5.02 -17.15
C LEU A 470 2.31 -5.36 -15.96
N TRP A 471 3.31 -6.19 -16.18
CA TRP A 471 4.26 -6.59 -15.15
C TRP A 471 5.60 -5.92 -15.40
N LEU A 472 6.20 -5.35 -14.37
CA LEU A 472 7.54 -4.82 -14.44
C LEU A 472 8.49 -5.68 -13.60
N LYS A 473 9.47 -6.27 -14.26
CA LYS A 473 10.59 -6.95 -13.60
C LYS A 473 11.74 -5.96 -13.44
N PRO A 474 12.47 -5.99 -12.34
CA PRO A 474 13.70 -5.19 -12.22
C PRO A 474 14.69 -5.63 -13.30
N PRO A 475 15.67 -4.78 -13.64
CA PRO A 475 16.79 -5.16 -14.50
C PRO A 475 17.47 -6.43 -13.99
N LYS A 476 18.12 -7.20 -14.87
CA LYS A 476 18.85 -8.42 -14.46
C LYS A 476 20.04 -8.11 -13.55
N SER A 477 20.66 -6.95 -13.72
CA SER A 477 21.80 -6.50 -12.92
C SER A 477 21.74 -4.99 -12.76
N TRP A 478 21.79 -4.51 -11.53
CA TRP A 478 21.83 -3.09 -11.20
C TRP A 478 22.76 -2.74 -10.05
N THR A 479 23.26 -3.73 -9.30
CA THR A 479 24.19 -3.50 -8.19
C THR A 479 25.47 -2.85 -8.71
N LYS A 480 25.86 -1.75 -8.10
CA LYS A 480 27.14 -1.08 -8.33
C LYS A 480 28.14 -1.52 -7.26
N PHE A 481 29.41 -1.37 -7.57
CA PHE A 481 30.50 -1.69 -6.65
C PHE A 481 31.42 -0.48 -6.52
N ASP A 482 31.95 -0.26 -5.33
CA ASP A 482 32.98 0.75 -5.08
C ASP A 482 34.35 0.29 -5.59
N ALA A 483 35.38 1.15 -5.42
CA ALA A 483 36.73 0.85 -5.83
C ALA A 483 37.36 -0.35 -5.08
N ALA A 484 36.86 -0.67 -3.89
CA ALA A 484 37.27 -1.83 -3.10
C ALA A 484 36.50 -3.11 -3.45
N GLY A 485 35.54 -3.03 -4.39
CA GLY A 485 34.69 -4.17 -4.78
C GLY A 485 33.53 -4.43 -3.84
N SER A 486 33.23 -3.51 -2.90
CA SER A 486 32.07 -3.62 -2.03
C SER A 486 30.80 -3.16 -2.75
N PRO A 487 29.65 -3.84 -2.57
CA PRO A 487 28.41 -3.45 -3.24
C PRO A 487 27.86 -2.17 -2.65
N ILE A 488 27.36 -1.31 -3.52
CA ILE A 488 26.68 -0.06 -3.19
C ILE A 488 25.19 -0.28 -3.33
N ALA A 489 24.45 -0.11 -2.23
CA ALA A 489 22.99 -0.16 -2.22
C ALA A 489 22.42 0.83 -3.24
N GLN A 490 21.50 0.36 -4.08
CA GLN A 490 20.81 1.19 -5.04
C GLN A 490 19.41 1.52 -4.49
N SER A 491 18.93 2.69 -4.83
CA SER A 491 17.55 3.10 -4.56
C SER A 491 16.89 3.47 -5.89
N TYR A 492 15.56 3.47 -5.92
CA TYR A 492 14.79 3.89 -7.09
C TYR A 492 15.07 3.09 -8.36
N VAL A 493 15.25 1.79 -8.23
CA VAL A 493 15.33 0.87 -9.37
C VAL A 493 13.91 0.56 -9.85
N ALA A 494 13.61 0.87 -11.10
CA ALA A 494 12.27 0.65 -11.65
C ALA A 494 11.86 -0.83 -11.57
N GLY A 495 10.66 -1.10 -11.03
CA GLY A 495 10.13 -2.45 -10.81
C GLY A 495 10.71 -3.19 -9.61
N ASN A 496 11.51 -2.52 -8.79
CA ASN A 496 12.16 -3.09 -7.62
C ASN A 496 11.88 -2.25 -6.37
N GLY A 497 10.70 -2.39 -5.82
CA GLY A 497 10.18 -1.62 -4.72
C GLY A 497 8.77 -1.09 -4.99
N HIS A 498 8.18 -0.43 -4.00
CA HIS A 498 6.79 0.02 -4.08
C HIS A 498 6.63 1.23 -5.00
N ALA A 499 5.79 1.09 -6.02
CA ALA A 499 5.41 2.15 -6.97
C ALA A 499 6.60 2.85 -7.68
N LEU A 500 7.69 2.13 -7.92
CA LEU A 500 8.87 2.65 -8.58
C LEU A 500 8.81 2.41 -10.10
N PHE A 501 8.39 3.43 -10.85
CA PHE A 501 8.26 3.38 -12.31
C PHE A 501 8.91 4.61 -12.96
N THR A 502 9.37 4.42 -14.20
CA THR A 502 9.89 5.52 -15.02
C THR A 502 8.76 6.36 -15.61
N GLN A 503 9.08 7.58 -16.05
CA GLN A 503 8.15 8.44 -16.79
C GLN A 503 7.55 7.73 -18.01
N GLY A 504 8.36 6.97 -18.73
CA GLY A 504 7.90 6.24 -19.92
C GLY A 504 6.87 5.14 -19.59
N GLN A 505 7.03 4.46 -18.46
CA GLN A 505 6.10 3.44 -17.99
C GLN A 505 4.77 4.04 -17.53
N PHE A 506 4.80 5.11 -16.72
CA PHE A 506 3.59 5.84 -16.35
C PHE A 506 2.87 6.38 -17.58
N LYS A 507 3.61 7.02 -18.50
CA LYS A 507 3.04 7.59 -19.73
C LYS A 507 2.40 6.50 -20.61
N PHE A 508 3.08 5.36 -20.78
CA PHE A 508 2.55 4.22 -21.53
C PHE A 508 1.21 3.75 -20.96
N MET A 509 1.12 3.64 -19.64
CA MET A 509 -0.07 3.19 -18.95
C MET A 509 -1.25 4.15 -19.12
N ILE A 510 -0.99 5.46 -18.97
CA ILE A 510 -2.01 6.50 -19.15
C ILE A 510 -2.47 6.54 -20.61
N ASP A 511 -1.56 6.48 -21.59
CA ASP A 511 -1.90 6.44 -23.00
C ASP A 511 -2.74 5.20 -23.36
N ALA A 512 -2.43 4.05 -22.75
CA ALA A 512 -3.23 2.83 -22.93
C ALA A 512 -4.65 2.99 -22.36
N ALA A 513 -4.79 3.63 -21.19
CA ALA A 513 -6.08 3.91 -20.59
C ALA A 513 -6.89 4.93 -21.39
N ILE A 514 -6.25 5.97 -21.95
CA ILE A 514 -6.91 6.94 -22.85
C ILE A 514 -7.42 6.24 -24.13
N LYS A 515 -6.61 5.37 -24.73
CA LYS A 515 -7.05 4.56 -25.89
C LYS A 515 -8.21 3.66 -25.51
N ALA A 516 -8.18 3.06 -24.34
CA ALA A 516 -9.25 2.22 -23.80
C ALA A 516 -10.54 3.02 -23.56
N ALA A 517 -10.45 4.24 -23.04
CA ALA A 517 -11.58 5.16 -22.85
C ALA A 517 -12.27 5.50 -24.19
N ASN A 518 -11.49 5.66 -25.25
CA ASN A 518 -12.03 5.99 -26.58
C ASN A 518 -12.68 4.80 -27.28
N SER A 519 -12.16 3.57 -27.09
CA SER A 519 -12.65 2.36 -27.78
C SER A 519 -13.66 1.54 -26.97
N GLY A 520 -13.69 1.75 -25.64
CA GLY A 520 -14.44 0.94 -24.69
C GLY A 520 -13.85 -0.47 -24.49
N SER A 521 -12.58 -0.68 -24.90
CA SER A 521 -11.83 -1.93 -24.70
C SER A 521 -10.34 -1.62 -24.52
N VAL A 522 -9.63 -2.47 -23.79
CA VAL A 522 -8.18 -2.28 -23.62
C VAL A 522 -7.43 -2.50 -24.93
N PRO A 523 -6.33 -1.77 -25.18
CA PRO A 523 -5.50 -2.00 -26.35
C PRO A 523 -4.93 -3.43 -26.34
N SER A 524 -4.86 -4.03 -27.51
CA SER A 524 -4.36 -5.40 -27.72
C SER A 524 -3.62 -5.50 -29.04
N GLY A 525 -3.03 -6.67 -29.32
CA GLY A 525 -2.32 -6.94 -30.57
C GLY A 525 -0.84 -6.60 -30.55
N GLY A 526 -0.14 -7.02 -31.62
CA GLY A 526 1.33 -7.02 -31.67
C GLY A 526 1.99 -5.65 -31.47
N ALA A 527 1.40 -4.59 -32.04
CA ALA A 527 1.95 -3.23 -31.88
C ALA A 527 1.91 -2.76 -30.42
N HIS A 528 0.83 -3.06 -29.69
CA HIS A 528 0.71 -2.69 -28.27
C HIS A 528 1.68 -3.50 -27.40
N ILE A 529 1.80 -4.82 -27.63
CA ILE A 529 2.75 -5.70 -26.95
C ILE A 529 4.19 -5.23 -27.19
N THR A 530 4.53 -4.86 -28.43
CA THR A 530 5.85 -4.35 -28.78
C THR A 530 6.15 -3.03 -28.07
N ALA A 531 5.18 -2.12 -28.00
CA ALA A 531 5.33 -0.85 -27.29
C ALA A 531 5.48 -1.06 -25.77
N ALA A 532 4.72 -1.99 -25.17
CA ALA A 532 4.87 -2.37 -23.77
C ALA A 532 6.29 -2.90 -23.48
N ARG A 533 6.78 -3.83 -24.30
CA ARG A 533 8.14 -4.39 -24.16
C ARG A 533 9.23 -3.32 -24.30
N LYS A 534 9.04 -2.36 -25.21
CA LYS A 534 9.96 -1.21 -25.36
C LYS A 534 9.98 -0.33 -24.10
N ALA A 535 8.87 -0.23 -23.39
CA ALA A 535 8.79 0.44 -22.09
C ALA A 535 9.30 -0.44 -20.92
N GLY A 536 9.79 -1.65 -21.19
CA GLY A 536 10.25 -2.60 -20.17
C GLY A 536 9.13 -3.37 -19.47
N LEU A 537 7.90 -3.31 -19.99
CA LEU A 537 6.72 -3.94 -19.42
C LEU A 537 6.44 -5.29 -20.09
N VAL A 538 5.98 -6.27 -19.32
CA VAL A 538 5.61 -7.60 -19.79
C VAL A 538 4.09 -7.76 -19.66
N MET A 539 3.45 -8.23 -20.71
CA MET A 539 2.01 -8.51 -20.75
C MET A 539 1.70 -10.00 -20.67
N ASP A 540 2.70 -10.85 -20.77
CA ASP A 540 2.53 -12.30 -20.69
C ASP A 540 2.10 -12.69 -19.27
N LYS A 541 1.35 -13.80 -19.16
CA LYS A 541 0.90 -14.27 -17.84
C LYS A 541 2.11 -14.44 -16.90
N TYR A 542 2.05 -13.75 -15.78
CA TYR A 542 3.03 -13.86 -14.70
C TYR A 542 2.34 -14.51 -13.51
N SER A 543 2.96 -15.50 -12.91
CA SER A 543 2.48 -16.08 -11.65
C SER A 543 3.24 -15.40 -10.51
N SER A 544 2.52 -14.64 -9.69
CA SER A 544 3.09 -14.13 -8.45
C SER A 544 3.33 -15.30 -7.51
N TYR A 545 4.54 -15.38 -6.96
CA TYR A 545 4.85 -16.30 -5.84
C TYR A 545 4.43 -15.72 -4.51
N GLN A 546 4.00 -14.45 -4.48
CA GLN A 546 3.47 -13.82 -3.28
C GLN A 546 2.18 -14.51 -2.84
N TYR A 547 1.91 -14.39 -1.58
CA TYR A 547 0.94 -15.17 -0.90
C TYR A 547 -0.51 -14.72 -1.18
N LEU A 548 -1.29 -15.55 -1.86
CA LEU A 548 -2.68 -15.24 -2.23
C LEU A 548 -3.73 -15.58 -1.15
N LYS A 549 -3.37 -16.29 -0.08
CA LYS A 549 -4.35 -16.75 0.94
C LYS A 549 -5.10 -15.62 1.64
N TYR A 550 -4.50 -14.42 1.76
CA TYR A 550 -5.18 -13.27 2.33
C TYR A 550 -6.29 -12.73 1.44
N PHE A 551 -6.24 -13.01 0.14
CA PHE A 551 -7.17 -12.48 -0.85
C PHE A 551 -8.29 -13.45 -1.21
N ASN A 552 -8.14 -14.73 -0.91
CA ASN A 552 -9.06 -15.81 -1.30
C ASN A 552 -10.17 -16.09 -0.28
N LYS A 553 -10.45 -15.20 0.69
CA LYS A 553 -11.45 -15.44 1.74
C LYS A 553 -12.56 -14.42 1.70
#